data_3996ff7dcb04279f75a3965159a9feca
#
_entry.id   3996ff7dcb04279f75a3965159a9feca
#
_cell.length_a   1.000
_cell.length_b   1.000
_cell.length_c   1.000
_cell.angle_alpha   90.00
_cell.angle_beta   90.00
_cell.angle_gamma   90.00
#
_symmetry.space_group_name_H-M   'P 1'
#
loop_
_entity.id
_entity.type
_entity.pdbx_description
1 polymer ?
#
loop_
_entity_poly.entity_id
_entity_poly.type
_entity_poly.pdbx_seq_one_letter_code
_entity_poly.pdbx_strand_id
1 'polypeptide(L)'
;MTDDHTAQMMSCYDRRYVHTPNLDRIASDGVRFANSFVANSLSGPSRACMLTGKHSCGNKFYDNSTCVFDGTQQTFPKILRENGYQTAIIGKWHLESLPTGFDYWEIVPGQGNYYNPDFINMNNDTIRKKGYITNLITDMSIDWM
;
A
#
# COMPACT_ATOMS: atom_id res chain seq x y z
N MET A 1 2.56 -1.20 -4.24
CA MET A 1 3.44 -0.27 -3.50
C MET A 1 4.29 -1.07 -2.52
N THR A 2 5.58 -0.78 -2.42
CA THR A 2 6.48 -1.35 -1.42
C THR A 2 6.62 -0.37 -0.24
N ASP A 3 6.88 -0.90 0.97
CA ASP A 3 7.07 -0.12 2.20
C ASP A 3 8.56 -0.15 2.57
N ASP A 4 9.11 0.98 3.02
CA ASP A 4 10.52 1.13 3.40
C ASP A 4 11.54 0.59 2.35
N HIS A 5 11.21 0.72 1.07
CA HIS A 5 12.04 0.20 -0.03
C HIS A 5 12.89 1.32 -0.62
N THR A 6 14.15 1.35 -0.26
CA THR A 6 15.10 2.34 -0.77
C THR A 6 15.50 2.07 -2.23
N ALA A 7 15.81 3.12 -2.97
CA ALA A 7 16.22 3.04 -4.36
C ALA A 7 17.46 2.14 -4.57
N GLN A 8 18.40 2.11 -3.62
CA GLN A 8 19.60 1.25 -3.71
C GLN A 8 19.25 -0.25 -3.65
N MET A 9 18.09 -0.63 -3.16
CA MET A 9 17.60 -2.02 -3.14
C MET A 9 16.71 -2.37 -4.34
N MET A 10 16.88 -1.64 -5.45
CA MET A 10 16.31 -1.96 -6.76
C MET A 10 17.43 -1.91 -7.81
N SER A 11 17.72 -3.02 -8.47
CA SER A 11 18.85 -3.10 -9.41
C SER A 11 18.71 -2.20 -10.65
N CYS A 12 17.52 -1.73 -10.98
CA CYS A 12 17.31 -0.69 -11.99
C CYS A 12 17.87 0.69 -11.58
N TYR A 13 18.10 0.95 -10.29
CA TYR A 13 18.74 2.17 -9.80
C TYR A 13 20.20 1.92 -9.38
N ASP A 14 20.48 0.78 -8.73
CA ASP A 14 21.83 0.46 -8.25
C ASP A 14 22.08 -1.06 -8.27
N ARG A 15 23.00 -1.51 -9.10
CA ARG A 15 23.30 -2.94 -9.27
C ARG A 15 24.30 -3.51 -8.26
N ARG A 16 24.77 -2.69 -7.32
CA ARG A 16 25.84 -3.11 -6.38
C ARG A 16 25.37 -4.04 -5.29
N TYR A 17 24.08 -4.00 -4.91
CA TYR A 17 23.60 -4.64 -3.69
C TYR A 17 22.67 -5.82 -3.94
N VAL A 18 21.75 -5.69 -4.89
CA VAL A 18 20.71 -6.69 -5.14
C VAL A 18 20.45 -6.86 -6.62
N HIS A 19 19.84 -7.99 -6.96
CA HIS A 19 19.34 -8.25 -8.31
C HIS A 19 17.81 -8.40 -8.25
N THR A 20 17.08 -7.49 -8.89
CA THR A 20 15.61 -7.41 -8.88
C THR A 20 15.04 -7.45 -10.31
N PRO A 21 15.15 -8.61 -11.02
CA PRO A 21 14.90 -8.69 -12.46
C PRO A 21 13.47 -8.31 -12.85
N ASN A 22 12.50 -8.62 -12.01
CA ASN A 22 11.10 -8.27 -12.29
C ASN A 22 10.83 -6.76 -12.14
N LEU A 23 11.47 -6.08 -11.18
CA LEU A 23 11.42 -4.63 -11.07
C LEU A 23 12.19 -3.96 -12.20
N ASP A 24 13.32 -4.53 -12.60
CA ASP A 24 14.11 -4.06 -13.77
C ASP A 24 13.30 -4.13 -15.06
N ARG A 25 12.47 -5.19 -15.23
CA ARG A 25 11.56 -5.30 -16.38
C ARG A 25 10.52 -4.19 -16.39
N ILE A 26 9.90 -3.89 -15.25
CA ILE A 26 8.96 -2.76 -15.14
C ILE A 26 9.64 -1.43 -15.49
N ALA A 27 10.89 -1.25 -15.05
CA ALA A 27 11.67 -0.04 -15.35
C ALA A 27 12.07 0.06 -16.82
N SER A 28 12.33 -1.07 -17.50
CA SER A 28 12.71 -1.09 -18.93
C SER A 28 11.51 -0.92 -19.86
N ASP A 29 10.37 -1.49 -19.50
CA ASP A 29 9.15 -1.47 -20.31
C ASP A 29 8.30 -0.22 -20.07
N GLY A 30 8.59 0.51 -18.97
CA GLY A 30 7.87 1.69 -18.55
C GLY A 30 8.76 2.92 -18.36
N VAL A 31 8.54 3.65 -17.27
CA VAL A 31 9.28 4.88 -16.93
C VAL A 31 9.92 4.74 -15.55
N ARG A 32 11.21 5.05 -15.47
CA ARG A 32 11.94 5.17 -14.22
C ARG A 32 12.18 6.65 -13.89
N PHE A 33 11.61 7.10 -12.79
CA PHE A 33 11.83 8.47 -12.31
C PHE A 33 13.17 8.58 -11.58
N ALA A 34 14.06 9.44 -12.08
CA ALA A 34 15.36 9.69 -11.45
C ALA A 34 15.23 10.58 -10.20
N ASN A 35 14.26 11.48 -10.21
CA ASN A 35 13.96 12.38 -9.09
C ASN A 35 12.46 12.27 -8.77
N SER A 36 12.17 11.88 -7.53
CA SER A 36 10.81 11.79 -7.03
C SER A 36 10.78 12.29 -5.58
N PHE A 37 9.74 13.01 -5.21
CA PHE A 37 9.60 13.62 -3.90
C PHE A 37 8.30 13.18 -3.24
N VAL A 38 8.34 12.97 -1.93
CA VAL A 38 7.15 12.61 -1.16
C VAL A 38 6.57 13.84 -0.46
N ALA A 39 5.24 13.91 -0.41
CA ALA A 39 4.53 14.98 0.28
C ALA A 39 4.64 14.86 1.81
N ASN A 40 4.74 13.63 2.32
CA ASN A 40 4.98 13.29 3.72
C ASN A 40 5.66 11.92 3.76
N SER A 41 6.78 11.81 4.48
CA SER A 41 7.59 10.58 4.51
C SER A 41 7.18 9.56 5.57
N LEU A 42 6.23 9.90 6.47
CA LEU A 42 5.67 8.94 7.42
C LEU A 42 4.67 7.99 6.73
N SER A 43 4.62 6.74 7.18
CA SER A 43 3.85 5.66 6.57
C SER A 43 2.37 6.00 6.35
N GLY A 44 1.60 6.27 7.39
CA GLY A 44 0.16 6.60 7.30
C GLY A 44 -0.09 7.88 6.50
N PRO A 45 0.56 9.02 6.83
CA PRO A 45 0.41 10.24 6.07
C PRO A 45 0.76 10.12 4.58
N SER A 46 1.82 9.37 4.25
CA SER A 46 2.18 9.08 2.85
C SER A 46 1.06 8.33 2.12
N ARG A 47 0.48 7.30 2.79
CA ARG A 47 -0.64 6.52 2.25
C ARG A 47 -1.87 7.38 2.03
N ALA A 48 -2.22 8.24 3.00
CA ALA A 48 -3.32 9.19 2.88
C ALA A 48 -3.11 10.18 1.73
N CYS A 49 -1.87 10.69 1.56
CA CYS A 49 -1.53 11.56 0.43
C CYS A 49 -1.69 10.85 -0.92
N MET A 50 -1.23 9.60 -1.05
CA MET A 50 -1.38 8.81 -2.27
C MET A 50 -2.83 8.50 -2.59
N LEU A 51 -3.63 8.11 -1.59
CA LEU A 51 -5.05 7.79 -1.78
C LEU A 51 -5.86 8.99 -2.24
N THR A 52 -5.61 10.17 -1.65
CA THR A 52 -6.42 11.37 -1.87
C THR A 52 -5.88 12.30 -2.95
N GLY A 53 -4.61 12.17 -3.33
CA GLY A 53 -3.91 13.16 -4.16
C GLY A 53 -3.69 14.51 -3.46
N LYS A 54 -3.84 14.57 -2.13
CA LYS A 54 -3.74 15.80 -1.34
C LYS A 54 -2.58 15.72 -0.36
N HIS A 55 -1.92 16.86 -0.11
CA HIS A 55 -1.00 17.00 1.02
C HIS A 55 -1.70 16.78 2.36
N SER A 56 -0.94 16.46 3.42
CA SER A 56 -1.49 16.19 4.75
C SER A 56 -2.36 17.33 5.30
N CYS A 57 -2.06 18.59 4.98
CA CYS A 57 -2.91 19.74 5.34
C CYS A 57 -4.29 19.69 4.66
N GLY A 58 -4.41 19.09 3.48
CA GLY A 58 -5.66 18.94 2.76
C GLY A 58 -6.44 17.69 3.14
N ASN A 59 -5.76 16.56 3.39
CA ASN A 59 -6.41 15.30 3.77
C ASN A 59 -6.55 15.13 5.29
N LYS A 60 -5.97 16.01 6.11
CA LYS A 60 -6.04 16.04 7.58
C LYS A 60 -5.41 14.83 8.28
N PHE A 61 -4.51 14.10 7.62
CA PHE A 61 -3.78 12.98 8.21
C PHE A 61 -2.30 13.33 8.34
N TYR A 62 -1.85 13.61 9.56
CA TYR A 62 -0.54 14.22 9.83
C TYR A 62 0.49 13.26 10.42
N ASP A 63 0.04 12.27 11.19
CA ASP A 63 0.91 11.36 11.94
C ASP A 63 0.32 9.94 12.05
N ASN A 64 1.10 9.00 12.60
CA ASN A 64 0.72 7.60 12.76
C ASN A 64 0.06 7.29 14.13
N SER A 65 -0.10 8.28 15.02
CA SER A 65 -0.44 8.03 16.41
C SER A 65 -1.76 8.66 16.84
N THR A 66 -2.11 9.81 16.27
CA THR A 66 -3.30 10.57 16.69
C THR A 66 -4.34 10.71 15.60
N CYS A 67 -3.97 10.50 14.34
CA CYS A 67 -4.86 10.68 13.20
C CYS A 67 -5.61 9.40 12.84
N VAL A 68 -6.89 9.54 12.54
CA VAL A 68 -7.73 8.51 11.90
C VAL A 68 -8.13 9.00 10.53
N PHE A 69 -7.94 8.18 9.49
CA PHE A 69 -8.28 8.57 8.13
C PHE A 69 -9.78 8.68 7.94
N ASP A 70 -10.22 9.85 7.49
CA ASP A 70 -11.61 10.06 7.10
C ASP A 70 -11.89 9.37 5.76
N GLY A 71 -12.48 8.18 5.84
CA GLY A 71 -12.85 7.37 4.69
C GLY A 71 -13.98 7.96 3.82
N THR A 72 -14.59 9.08 4.21
CA THR A 72 -15.60 9.79 3.37
C THR A 72 -14.94 10.60 2.28
N GLN A 73 -13.66 10.96 2.43
CA GLN A 73 -12.91 11.72 1.43
C GLN A 73 -12.90 11.00 0.09
N GLN A 74 -12.84 11.79 -0.98
CA GLN A 74 -12.60 11.27 -2.33
C GLN A 74 -11.18 10.69 -2.42
N THR A 75 -11.09 9.45 -2.92
CA THR A 75 -9.84 8.72 -3.13
C THR A 75 -9.82 8.13 -4.53
N PHE A 76 -8.61 7.90 -5.09
CA PHE A 76 -8.51 7.36 -6.45
C PHE A 76 -9.19 5.99 -6.62
N PRO A 77 -9.22 5.06 -5.63
CA PRO A 77 -9.97 3.81 -5.77
C PRO A 77 -11.48 4.03 -5.95
N LYS A 78 -12.07 5.02 -5.26
CA LYS A 78 -13.48 5.38 -5.45
C LYS A 78 -13.75 5.84 -6.87
N ILE A 79 -12.88 6.72 -7.40
CA ILE A 79 -12.99 7.21 -8.78
C ILE A 79 -12.87 6.05 -9.77
N LEU A 80 -11.93 5.13 -9.57
CA LEU A 80 -11.78 3.96 -10.41
C LEU A 80 -13.03 3.08 -10.39
N ARG A 81 -13.57 2.78 -9.20
CA ARG A 81 -14.81 2.01 -9.06
C ARG A 81 -15.98 2.65 -9.79
N GLU A 82 -16.17 3.95 -9.62
CA GLU A 82 -17.23 4.73 -10.31
C GLU A 82 -17.09 4.66 -11.85
N ASN A 83 -15.89 4.36 -12.35
CA ASN A 83 -15.59 4.20 -13.77
C ASN A 83 -15.47 2.72 -14.21
N GLY A 84 -16.00 1.78 -13.44
CA GLY A 84 -16.12 0.37 -13.81
C GLY A 84 -14.86 -0.48 -13.57
N TYR A 85 -13.86 0.04 -12.85
CA TYR A 85 -12.71 -0.77 -12.44
C TYR A 85 -13.04 -1.55 -11.17
N GLN A 86 -12.54 -2.77 -11.07
CA GLN A 86 -12.47 -3.49 -9.81
C GLN A 86 -11.27 -3.02 -9.01
N THR A 87 -11.46 -2.83 -7.71
CA THR A 87 -10.43 -2.28 -6.83
C THR A 87 -10.21 -3.14 -5.61
N ALA A 88 -8.94 -3.39 -5.26
CA ALA A 88 -8.59 -4.12 -4.06
C ALA A 88 -7.43 -3.47 -3.30
N ILE A 89 -7.40 -3.71 -1.99
CA ILE A 89 -6.22 -3.46 -1.16
C ILE A 89 -5.92 -4.66 -0.29
N ILE A 90 -4.70 -5.19 -0.41
CA ILE A 90 -4.22 -6.36 0.32
C ILE A 90 -2.90 -6.00 0.98
N GLY A 91 -2.81 -6.22 2.30
CA GLY A 91 -1.61 -5.96 3.09
C GLY A 91 -1.70 -4.73 3.99
N LYS A 92 -0.60 -3.98 4.14
CA LYS A 92 -0.53 -2.87 5.09
C LYS A 92 -1.45 -1.71 4.69
N TRP A 93 -2.39 -1.37 5.58
CA TRP A 93 -3.26 -0.19 5.47
C TRP A 93 -2.76 0.99 6.27
N HIS A 94 -2.61 0.83 7.59
CA HIS A 94 -2.01 1.78 8.53
C HIS A 94 -2.62 3.20 8.49
N LEU A 95 -3.95 3.28 8.46
CA LEU A 95 -4.71 4.54 8.44
C LEU A 95 -5.71 4.65 9.59
N GLU A 96 -5.64 3.72 10.57
CA GLU A 96 -6.45 3.70 11.80
C GLU A 96 -7.97 3.68 11.55
N SER A 97 -8.39 3.39 10.33
CA SER A 97 -9.77 3.19 9.88
C SER A 97 -9.86 1.95 9.00
N LEU A 98 -11.05 1.45 8.75
CA LEU A 98 -11.25 0.41 7.74
C LEU A 98 -11.19 1.00 6.32
N PRO A 99 -10.71 0.23 5.32
CA PRO A 99 -10.68 0.67 3.93
C PRO A 99 -12.07 0.98 3.39
N THR A 100 -12.18 2.06 2.62
CA THR A 100 -13.41 2.44 1.90
C THR A 100 -13.10 2.65 0.42
N GLY A 101 -14.08 2.36 -0.45
CA GLY A 101 -13.95 2.55 -1.89
C GLY A 101 -13.22 1.41 -2.60
N PHE A 102 -13.11 0.25 -1.98
CA PHE A 102 -12.58 -0.97 -2.56
C PHE A 102 -13.68 -2.03 -2.67
N ASP A 103 -13.59 -2.87 -3.71
CA ASP A 103 -14.47 -4.02 -3.89
C ASP A 103 -14.01 -5.20 -3.03
N TYR A 104 -12.71 -5.27 -2.78
CA TYR A 104 -12.11 -6.27 -1.90
C TYR A 104 -11.00 -5.65 -1.04
N TRP A 105 -10.91 -6.09 0.21
CA TRP A 105 -9.75 -5.77 1.03
C TRP A 105 -9.49 -6.84 2.10
N GLU A 106 -8.20 -7.05 2.35
CA GLU A 106 -7.70 -7.85 3.45
C GLU A 106 -6.41 -7.20 3.95
N ILE A 107 -6.45 -6.60 5.13
CA ILE A 107 -5.40 -5.71 5.64
C ILE A 107 -4.75 -6.26 6.90
N VAL A 108 -3.47 -5.91 7.09
CA VAL A 108 -2.79 -6.20 8.36
C VAL A 108 -3.04 -5.06 9.36
N PRO A 109 -3.29 -5.37 10.65
CA PRO A 109 -3.43 -4.36 11.69
C PRO A 109 -2.09 -3.65 11.93
N GLY A 110 -2.12 -2.32 12.00
CA GLY A 110 -0.95 -1.47 12.27
C GLY A 110 0.21 -1.73 11.30
N GLN A 111 1.37 -2.07 11.82
CA GLN A 111 2.57 -2.40 11.04
C GLN A 111 2.54 -3.82 10.47
N GLY A 112 1.80 -4.73 11.09
CA GLY A 112 1.81 -6.16 10.80
C GLY A 112 3.08 -6.86 11.30
N ASN A 113 3.02 -8.20 11.30
CA ASN A 113 4.17 -9.05 11.60
C ASN A 113 4.74 -9.64 10.31
N TYR A 114 6.06 -9.77 10.20
CA TYR A 114 6.69 -10.37 9.02
C TYR A 114 6.36 -11.86 8.88
N TYR A 115 6.22 -12.57 9.99
CA TYR A 115 5.86 -13.99 10.00
C TYR A 115 4.57 -14.21 10.75
N ASN A 116 3.72 -15.07 10.18
CA ASN A 116 2.42 -15.44 10.72
C ASN A 116 1.57 -14.21 11.11
N PRO A 117 1.37 -13.27 10.16
CA PRO A 117 0.61 -12.06 10.42
C PRO A 117 -0.87 -12.36 10.66
N ASP A 118 -1.50 -11.47 11.41
CA ASP A 118 -2.94 -11.36 11.46
C ASP A 118 -3.43 -10.49 10.30
N PHE A 119 -4.55 -10.86 9.67
CA PHE A 119 -5.23 -10.07 8.67
C PHE A 119 -6.66 -9.78 9.12
N ILE A 120 -7.13 -8.58 8.86
CA ILE A 120 -8.53 -8.19 9.04
C ILE A 120 -9.19 -8.25 7.66
N ASN A 121 -10.29 -8.98 7.54
CA ASN A 121 -11.04 -9.13 6.30
C ASN A 121 -12.26 -8.17 6.24
N MET A 122 -13.00 -8.21 5.13
CA MET A 122 -14.18 -7.36 4.91
C MET A 122 -15.33 -7.61 5.90
N ASN A 123 -15.36 -8.76 6.56
CA ASN A 123 -16.33 -9.07 7.62
C ASN A 123 -15.88 -8.55 8.98
N ASN A 124 -14.73 -7.87 9.05
CA ASN A 124 -14.07 -7.43 10.26
C ASN A 124 -13.58 -8.59 11.17
N ASP A 125 -13.40 -9.77 10.58
CA ASP A 125 -12.79 -10.89 11.28
C ASP A 125 -11.26 -10.78 11.21
N THR A 126 -10.59 -11.09 12.32
CA THR A 126 -9.14 -11.19 12.38
C THR A 126 -8.70 -12.65 12.24
N ILE A 127 -7.93 -12.94 11.21
CA ILE A 127 -7.48 -14.29 10.86
C ILE A 127 -5.96 -14.31 10.81
N ARG A 128 -5.35 -15.20 11.61
CA ARG A 128 -3.90 -15.44 11.54
C ARG A 128 -3.58 -16.35 10.38
N LYS A 129 -2.69 -15.90 9.48
CA LYS A 129 -2.20 -16.71 8.36
C LYS A 129 -0.76 -17.14 8.63
N LYS A 130 -0.46 -18.44 8.42
CA LYS A 130 0.88 -18.99 8.60
C LYS A 130 1.74 -18.73 7.37
N GLY A 131 2.90 -18.09 7.55
CA GLY A 131 3.86 -17.85 6.48
C GLY A 131 4.53 -16.49 6.58
N TYR A 132 5.32 -16.16 5.55
CA TYR A 132 5.97 -14.86 5.40
C TYR A 132 5.02 -13.88 4.72
N ILE A 133 4.87 -12.69 5.29
CA ILE A 133 3.84 -11.71 4.90
C ILE A 133 3.88 -11.36 3.42
N THR A 134 5.05 -11.15 2.83
CA THR A 134 5.16 -10.75 1.41
C THR A 134 4.64 -11.84 0.49
N ASN A 135 4.93 -13.13 0.80
CA ASN A 135 4.41 -14.25 0.03
C ASN A 135 2.88 -14.32 0.15
N LEU A 136 2.36 -14.23 1.38
CA LEU A 136 0.92 -14.26 1.63
C LEU A 136 0.17 -13.14 0.88
N ILE A 137 0.69 -11.91 0.94
CA ILE A 137 0.10 -10.77 0.21
C ILE A 137 0.16 -11.00 -1.30
N THR A 138 1.26 -11.55 -1.80
CA THR A 138 1.42 -11.85 -3.22
C THR A 138 0.43 -12.90 -3.68
N ASP A 139 0.33 -14.02 -2.95
CA ASP A 139 -0.58 -15.12 -3.28
C ASP A 139 -2.04 -14.63 -3.27
N MET A 140 -2.46 -13.94 -2.20
CA MET A 140 -3.80 -13.36 -2.12
C MET A 140 -4.10 -12.34 -3.25
N SER A 141 -3.07 -11.59 -3.68
CA SER A 141 -3.23 -10.63 -4.78
C SER A 141 -3.39 -11.33 -6.13
N ILE A 142 -2.65 -12.42 -6.35
CA ILE A 142 -2.77 -13.25 -7.56
C ILE A 142 -4.12 -13.96 -7.60
N ASP A 143 -4.57 -14.50 -6.46
CA ASP A 143 -5.86 -15.19 -6.36
C ASP A 143 -7.05 -14.25 -6.62
N TRP A 144 -6.89 -12.97 -6.27
CA TRP A 144 -7.93 -11.97 -6.52
C TRP A 144 -7.99 -11.51 -7.99
N MET A 145 -6.85 -11.46 -8.71
CA MET A 145 -6.77 -11.02 -10.12
C MET A 145 -7.36 -12.06 -11.09
#